data_2632a73380c5c42462225e006fbe6b84
#
_entry.id   2632a73380c5c42462225e006fbe6b84
#
_cell.length_a   1.000
_cell.length_b   1.000
_cell.length_c   1.000
_cell.angle_alpha   90.00
_cell.angle_beta   90.00
_cell.angle_gamma   90.00
#
_symmetry.space_group_name_H-M   'P 1'
#
loop_
_entity.id
_entity.type
_entity.pdbx_description
1 polymer ?
#
loop_
_entity_poly.entity_id
_entity_poly.type
_entity_poly.pdbx_seq_one_letter_code
_entity_poly.pdbx_strand_id
1 'polypeptide(L)'
;MAKLGQLFLNEGKWNGKQLVSAEWLKEMGSFQVESSPSGTPYEMREAYGLTKDNNDWVQGYGYQMWMCRHDAFRADGYAGQYIMIFPMRNTVLVLTTKSSLYQPYMDLIWEYLLPVL
;
A
#
# COMPACT_ATOMS: atom_id res chain seq x y z
N MET A 1 14.44 -0.41 -3.36
CA MET A 1 12.99 -0.24 -3.13
C MET A 1 12.37 0.77 -4.10
N ALA A 2 12.84 2.02 -4.19
CA ALA A 2 12.24 3.03 -5.08
C ALA A 2 12.15 2.60 -6.56
N LYS A 3 13.19 1.99 -7.12
CA LYS A 3 13.17 1.48 -8.50
C LYS A 3 12.09 0.41 -8.73
N LEU A 4 11.81 -0.43 -7.74
CA LEU A 4 10.71 -1.39 -7.82
C LEU A 4 9.35 -0.68 -7.80
N GLY A 5 9.16 0.28 -6.92
CA GLY A 5 7.94 1.10 -6.92
C GLY A 5 7.75 1.84 -8.25
N GLN A 6 8.84 2.38 -8.82
CA GLN A 6 8.80 3.04 -10.14
C GLN A 6 8.39 2.07 -11.26
N LEU A 7 8.81 0.80 -11.20
CA LEU A 7 8.38 -0.22 -12.16
C LEU A 7 6.86 -0.44 -12.08
N PHE A 8 6.29 -0.48 -10.87
CA PHE A 8 4.83 -0.54 -10.70
C PHE A 8 4.14 0.69 -11.28
N LEU A 9 4.64 1.89 -10.95
CA LEU A 9 4.08 3.15 -11.41
C LEU A 9 4.14 3.27 -12.95
N ASN A 10 5.18 2.72 -13.56
CA ASN A 10 5.37 2.68 -15.01
C ASN A 10 4.67 1.48 -15.68
N GLU A 11 3.72 0.85 -15.00
CA GLU A 11 2.96 -0.29 -15.54
C GLU A 11 3.85 -1.42 -16.08
N GLY A 12 4.94 -1.70 -15.37
CA GLY A 12 5.87 -2.78 -15.70
C GLY A 12 6.92 -2.47 -16.76
N LYS A 13 7.00 -1.22 -17.20
CA LYS A 13 8.03 -0.78 -18.17
C LYS A 13 9.28 -0.27 -17.47
N TRP A 14 10.43 -0.68 -17.97
CA TRP A 14 11.74 -0.21 -17.53
C TRP A 14 12.67 -0.02 -18.73
N ASN A 15 13.23 1.16 -18.89
CA ASN A 15 14.12 1.51 -20.01
C ASN A 15 13.53 1.12 -21.40
N GLY A 16 12.26 1.39 -21.61
CA GLY A 16 11.57 1.09 -22.86
C GLY A 16 11.15 -0.37 -23.07
N LYS A 17 11.49 -1.27 -22.14
CA LYS A 17 11.09 -2.68 -22.21
C LYS A 17 9.95 -2.98 -21.23
N GLN A 18 8.96 -3.75 -21.69
CA GLN A 18 7.94 -4.32 -20.82
C GLN A 18 8.56 -5.53 -20.10
N LEU A 19 8.81 -5.41 -18.78
CA LEU A 19 9.37 -6.47 -17.95
C LEU A 19 8.28 -7.34 -17.31
N VAL A 20 7.16 -6.72 -16.93
CA VAL A 20 5.99 -7.36 -16.35
C VAL A 20 4.77 -6.80 -17.08
N SER A 21 3.75 -7.59 -17.37
CA SER A 21 2.57 -7.09 -18.06
C SER A 21 1.83 -6.02 -17.23
N ALA A 22 1.29 -5.02 -17.88
CA ALA A 22 0.53 -3.95 -17.23
C ALA A 22 -0.71 -4.52 -16.53
N GLU A 23 -1.40 -5.46 -17.19
CA GLU A 23 -2.56 -6.16 -16.66
C GLU A 23 -2.25 -6.87 -15.35
N TRP A 24 -1.11 -7.58 -15.29
CA TRP A 24 -0.70 -8.28 -14.08
C TRP A 24 -0.42 -7.31 -12.92
N LEU A 25 0.30 -6.21 -13.16
CA LEU A 25 0.58 -5.23 -12.11
C LEU A 25 -0.69 -4.53 -11.63
N LYS A 26 -1.62 -4.25 -12.53
CA LYS A 26 -2.93 -3.69 -12.18
C LYS A 26 -3.72 -4.68 -11.30
N GLU A 27 -3.71 -5.95 -11.64
CA GLU A 27 -4.37 -6.99 -10.86
C GLU A 27 -3.71 -7.19 -9.50
N MET A 28 -2.37 -7.19 -9.43
CA MET A 28 -1.62 -7.25 -8.16
C MET A 28 -1.99 -6.12 -7.20
N GLY A 29 -2.13 -4.91 -7.71
CA GLY A 29 -2.45 -3.70 -6.94
C GLY A 29 -3.94 -3.43 -6.81
N SER A 30 -4.81 -4.41 -7.06
CA SER A 30 -6.25 -4.29 -6.91
C SER A 30 -6.80 -5.17 -5.79
N PHE A 31 -7.98 -4.83 -5.30
CA PHE A 31 -8.66 -5.62 -4.27
C PHE A 31 -8.98 -7.02 -4.77
N GLN A 32 -8.51 -8.03 -4.07
CA GLN A 32 -8.80 -9.44 -4.31
C GLN A 32 -9.54 -10.07 -3.12
N VAL A 33 -9.17 -9.70 -1.90
CA VAL A 33 -9.73 -10.28 -0.68
C VAL A 33 -9.72 -9.23 0.45
N GLU A 34 -10.66 -9.35 1.36
CA GLU A 34 -10.69 -8.56 2.59
C GLU A 34 -9.46 -8.83 3.46
N SER A 35 -9.04 -7.82 4.20
CA SER A 35 -7.86 -7.89 5.04
C SER A 35 -8.13 -7.43 6.48
N SER A 36 -7.23 -7.82 7.38
CA SER A 36 -7.26 -7.41 8.78
C SER A 36 -5.83 -7.28 9.30
N PRO A 37 -5.56 -6.42 10.28
CA PRO A 37 -4.25 -6.37 10.95
C PRO A 37 -3.90 -7.72 11.56
N SER A 38 -2.60 -8.05 11.58
CA SER A 38 -2.11 -9.28 12.20
C SER A 38 -2.60 -9.40 13.65
N GLY A 39 -3.13 -10.57 14.01
CA GLY A 39 -3.66 -10.84 15.33
C GLY A 39 -5.11 -10.37 15.56
N THR A 40 -5.74 -9.71 14.57
CA THR A 40 -7.15 -9.32 14.66
C THR A 40 -7.99 -10.20 13.74
N PRO A 41 -8.91 -11.02 14.27
CA PRO A 41 -9.86 -11.77 13.45
C PRO A 41 -10.69 -10.81 12.59
N TYR A 42 -10.98 -11.21 11.37
CA TYR A 42 -11.73 -10.38 10.41
C TYR A 42 -13.07 -9.91 10.99
N GLU A 43 -13.79 -10.79 11.65
CA GLU A 43 -15.12 -10.54 12.23
C GLU A 43 -15.08 -9.58 13.43
N MET A 44 -13.89 -9.39 14.02
CA MET A 44 -13.71 -8.54 15.20
C MET A 44 -13.28 -7.11 14.87
N ARG A 45 -13.06 -6.78 13.60
CA ARG A 45 -12.54 -5.46 13.19
C ARG A 45 -13.40 -4.31 13.71
N GLU A 46 -14.72 -4.38 13.51
CA GLU A 46 -15.65 -3.34 13.97
C GLU A 46 -15.68 -3.22 15.48
N ALA A 47 -15.65 -4.35 16.21
CA ALA A 47 -15.61 -4.35 17.66
C ALA A 47 -14.34 -3.69 18.22
N TYR A 48 -13.25 -3.72 17.48
CA TYR A 48 -12.00 -3.00 17.79
C TYR A 48 -11.94 -1.59 17.21
N GLY A 49 -13.02 -1.10 16.62
CA GLY A 49 -13.07 0.23 16.01
C GLY A 49 -12.25 0.39 14.74
N LEU A 50 -11.90 -0.71 14.07
CA LEU A 50 -11.12 -0.69 12.83
C LEU A 50 -12.06 -0.58 11.63
N THR A 51 -12.03 0.55 10.97
CA THR A 51 -12.87 0.86 9.81
C THR A 51 -12.03 1.24 8.59
N LYS A 52 -12.64 1.26 7.42
CA LYS A 52 -11.99 1.74 6.19
C LYS A 52 -11.61 3.23 6.25
N ASP A 53 -12.21 4.00 7.14
CA ASP A 53 -11.90 5.42 7.31
C ASP A 53 -10.64 5.67 8.16
N ASN A 54 -10.29 4.74 9.04
CA ASN A 54 -9.24 4.97 10.03
C ASN A 54 -8.07 3.96 10.02
N ASN A 55 -8.13 2.92 9.18
CA ASN A 55 -7.10 1.89 9.23
C ASN A 55 -6.73 1.36 7.85
N ASP A 56 -5.42 1.31 7.56
CA ASP A 56 -4.86 0.89 6.27
C ASP A 56 -4.64 -0.62 6.14
N TRP A 57 -4.92 -1.41 7.19
CA TRP A 57 -4.88 -2.87 7.15
C TRP A 57 -6.26 -3.50 6.97
N VAL A 58 -7.32 -2.70 6.84
CA VAL A 58 -8.68 -3.18 6.55
C VAL A 58 -9.18 -2.73 5.17
N GLN A 59 -8.30 -2.19 4.32
CA GLN A 59 -8.67 -1.73 2.99
C GLN A 59 -8.83 -2.85 1.97
N GLY A 60 -8.22 -4.01 2.23
CA GLY A 60 -8.17 -5.16 1.35
C GLY A 60 -6.74 -5.53 0.97
N TYR A 61 -6.60 -6.68 0.33
CA TYR A 61 -5.33 -7.24 -0.08
C TYR A 61 -5.41 -7.76 -1.52
N GLY A 62 -4.41 -7.44 -2.30
CA GLY A 62 -4.21 -7.94 -3.65
C GLY A 62 -3.23 -9.11 -3.69
N TYR A 63 -2.45 -9.24 -4.76
CA TYR A 63 -1.39 -10.24 -4.84
C TYR A 63 -0.09 -9.67 -4.25
N GLN A 64 0.17 -9.96 -2.97
CA GLN A 64 1.30 -9.43 -2.17
C GLN A 64 1.31 -7.90 -2.03
N MET A 65 0.16 -7.26 -2.26
CA MET A 65 -0.03 -5.83 -2.13
C MET A 65 -1.19 -5.52 -1.20
N TRP A 66 -0.98 -4.66 -0.23
CA TRP A 66 -2.01 -4.13 0.64
C TRP A 66 -2.67 -2.93 -0.02
N MET A 67 -3.99 -2.91 -0.04
CA MET A 67 -4.72 -1.70 -0.39
C MET A 67 -4.56 -0.66 0.73
N CYS A 68 -4.59 0.60 0.37
CA CYS A 68 -4.51 1.73 1.28
C CYS A 68 -5.69 2.66 1.08
N ARG A 69 -5.89 3.56 2.03
CA ARG A 69 -6.72 4.74 1.82
C ARG A 69 -6.15 5.58 0.65
N HIS A 70 -6.95 6.50 0.11
CA HIS A 70 -6.54 7.46 -0.91
C HIS A 70 -6.04 6.85 -2.23
N ASP A 71 -6.65 5.74 -2.65
CA ASP A 71 -6.36 5.04 -3.91
C ASP A 71 -4.89 4.61 -4.09
N ALA A 72 -4.18 4.45 -2.97
CA ALA A 72 -2.83 3.92 -2.96
C ALA A 72 -2.84 2.41 -2.69
N PHE A 73 -1.73 1.75 -3.04
CA PHE A 73 -1.43 0.39 -2.60
C PHE A 73 0.05 0.27 -2.23
N ARG A 74 0.40 -0.73 -1.44
CA ARG A 74 1.76 -0.87 -0.95
C ARG A 74 2.25 -2.31 -0.87
N ALA A 75 3.55 -2.51 -1.10
CA ALA A 75 4.29 -3.63 -0.54
C ALA A 75 4.66 -3.28 0.91
N ASP A 76 4.45 -4.22 1.81
CA ASP A 76 4.59 -4.03 3.25
C ASP A 76 5.54 -5.09 3.81
N GLY A 77 6.61 -4.65 4.45
CA GLY A 77 7.63 -5.49 5.05
C GLY A 77 7.72 -5.32 6.56
N TYR A 78 8.36 -6.27 7.20
CA TYR A 78 8.57 -6.28 8.64
C TYR A 78 9.18 -4.97 9.16
N ALA A 79 8.71 -4.52 10.31
CA ALA A 79 9.16 -3.32 11.02
C ALA A 79 8.93 -2.00 10.27
N GLY A 80 7.93 -1.93 9.37
CA GLY A 80 7.53 -0.70 8.68
C GLY A 80 8.40 -0.37 7.46
N GLN A 81 8.69 -1.37 6.65
CA GLN A 81 9.34 -1.20 5.35
C GLN A 81 8.26 -1.10 4.27
N TYR A 82 8.03 0.08 3.71
CA TYR A 82 6.97 0.28 2.72
C TYR A 82 7.51 0.71 1.37
N ILE A 83 6.88 0.18 0.31
CA ILE A 83 6.91 0.77 -1.03
C ILE A 83 5.45 1.10 -1.34
N MET A 84 5.10 2.36 -1.29
CA MET A 84 3.75 2.85 -1.56
C MET A 84 3.69 3.42 -2.97
N ILE A 85 2.67 3.05 -3.69
CA ILE A 85 2.41 3.49 -5.05
C ILE A 85 1.12 4.32 -5.05
N PHE A 86 1.20 5.53 -5.61
CA PHE A 86 0.10 6.48 -5.78
C PHE A 86 -0.14 6.69 -7.28
N PRO A 87 -0.89 5.83 -7.95
CA PRO A 87 -1.05 5.92 -9.41
C PRO A 87 -1.63 7.27 -9.86
N MET A 88 -2.66 7.76 -9.17
CA MET A 88 -3.34 9.02 -9.49
C MET A 88 -2.48 10.25 -9.25
N ARG A 89 -1.38 10.13 -8.51
CA ARG A 89 -0.44 11.21 -8.18
C ARG A 89 0.92 11.04 -8.85
N ASN A 90 1.06 10.01 -9.67
CA ASN A 90 2.33 9.66 -10.34
C ASN A 90 3.52 9.63 -9.37
N THR A 91 3.32 9.06 -8.18
CA THR A 91 4.30 9.12 -7.08
C THR A 91 4.56 7.74 -6.49
N VAL A 92 5.82 7.52 -6.12
CA VAL A 92 6.28 6.40 -5.29
C VAL A 92 6.86 6.95 -4.00
N LEU A 93 6.40 6.43 -2.87
CA LEU A 93 6.96 6.73 -1.55
C LEU A 93 7.61 5.47 -0.99
N VAL A 94 8.82 5.60 -0.51
CA VAL A 94 9.53 4.52 0.18
C VAL A 94 9.79 4.94 1.61
N LEU A 95 9.36 4.12 2.55
CA LEU A 95 9.64 4.29 3.97
C LEU A 95 10.48 3.12 4.46
N THR A 96 11.53 3.42 5.21
CA THR A 96 12.34 2.43 5.91
C THR A 96 12.42 2.81 7.39
N THR A 97 11.88 1.95 8.23
CA THR A 97 11.88 2.17 9.68
C THR A 97 12.29 0.91 10.45
N LYS A 98 12.42 1.05 11.74
CA LYS A 98 12.49 -0.07 12.68
C LYS A 98 11.49 0.20 13.81
N SER A 99 10.22 -0.01 13.53
CA SER A 99 9.14 0.33 14.45
C SER A 99 7.98 -0.66 14.35
N SER A 100 7.20 -0.76 15.41
CA SER A 100 5.91 -1.46 15.47
C SER A 100 4.72 -0.50 15.40
N LEU A 101 4.93 0.80 15.23
CA LEU A 101 3.89 1.82 15.14
C LEU A 101 3.39 1.95 13.71
N TYR A 102 2.77 0.91 13.17
CA TYR A 102 2.42 0.82 11.75
C TYR A 102 1.38 1.86 11.32
N GLN A 103 0.21 1.91 11.95
CA GLN A 103 -0.85 2.84 11.57
C GLN A 103 -0.47 4.31 11.82
N PRO A 104 0.18 4.71 12.93
CA PRO A 104 0.63 6.09 13.10
C PRO A 104 1.55 6.60 11.99
N TYR A 105 2.42 5.77 11.40
CA TYR A 105 3.22 6.19 10.26
C TYR A 105 2.37 6.42 9.00
N MET A 106 1.35 5.58 8.78
CA MET A 106 0.41 5.79 7.67
C MET A 106 -0.33 7.12 7.86
N ASP A 107 -0.80 7.40 9.07
CA ASP A 107 -1.53 8.63 9.38
C ASP A 107 -0.66 9.89 9.15
N LEU A 108 0.63 9.85 9.51
CA LEU A 108 1.57 10.92 9.19
C LEU A 108 1.76 11.11 7.66
N ILE A 109 1.78 10.03 6.90
CA ILE A 109 1.85 10.11 5.44
C ILE A 109 0.60 10.80 4.89
N TRP A 110 -0.57 10.43 5.38
CA TRP A 110 -1.84 11.00 4.94
C TRP A 110 -1.98 12.48 5.34
N GLU A 111 -1.55 12.83 6.53
CA GLU A 111 -1.68 14.19 7.06
C GLU A 111 -0.67 15.17 6.43
N TYR A 112 0.59 14.77 6.29
CA TYR A 112 1.68 15.70 5.94
C TYR A 112 2.23 15.54 4.53
N LEU A 113 2.25 14.33 3.98
CA LEU A 113 2.81 14.08 2.66
C LEU A 113 1.75 14.09 1.56
N LEU A 114 0.61 13.44 1.77
CA LEU A 114 -0.43 13.35 0.76
C LEU A 114 -0.88 14.71 0.21
N PRO A 115 -1.02 15.80 1.00
CA PRO A 115 -1.44 17.11 0.49
C PRO A 115 -0.45 17.78 -0.46
N VAL A 116 0.82 17.33 -0.47
CA VAL A 116 1.91 17.93 -1.27
C VAL A 116 2.41 17.02 -2.41
N LEU A 117 1.81 15.84 -2.58
CA LEU A 117 2.13 14.89 -3.66
C LEU A 117 1.51 15.25 -5.02
#